data_9128bdea1d71ce144c18ad3d59abaae5
#
_entry.id   9128bdea1d71ce144c18ad3d59abaae5
#
_cell.length_a   1.000
_cell.length_b   1.000
_cell.length_c   1.000
_cell.angle_alpha   90.00
_cell.angle_beta   90.00
_cell.angle_gamma   90.00
#
_symmetry.space_group_name_H-M   'P 1'
#
loop_
_entity.id
_entity.type
_entity.pdbx_description
1 polymer ?
#
loop_
_entity_poly.entity_id
_entity_poly.type
_entity_poly.pdbx_seq_one_letter_code
_entity_poly.pdbx_strand_id
1 'polypeptide(L)'
;PEKWSVPGGEPIREVQKRMTRAIQDLAARHDGQTVAVVSHGMAIRAYLCTVLGIPNSEMATLPYGDNTSVSLLLVDGERTTVEYYNDNRHLPPALSTFGRQTWWRGSGSGAENLRYEQLTFPHDEAFYLQCYRDAWCNVHGSDEGFVPELYARSAAKHAQEHPGSVVRVLSGDTVVGLVELDPARDEQTGCGWISLLYMLPEYRGRGWAIQLLGYAFWFYENHDRTAVRLHVSENNARAITFYQRSGFVQIGR
;
A
#
# COMPACT_ATOMS: atom_id res chain seq x y z
N PRO A 1 8.94 10.76 -4.13
CA PRO A 1 9.47 10.10 -2.91
C PRO A 1 9.93 11.11 -1.87
N GLU A 2 10.57 12.25 -2.26
CA GLU A 2 11.16 13.23 -1.31
C GLU A 2 10.14 13.96 -0.43
N LYS A 3 8.91 14.09 -0.87
CA LYS A 3 7.81 14.74 -0.13
C LYS A 3 6.86 13.74 0.53
N TRP A 4 7.11 12.43 0.35
CA TRP A 4 6.25 11.42 0.93
C TRP A 4 6.48 11.32 2.43
N SER A 5 5.42 11.50 3.17
CA SER A 5 5.32 11.15 4.59
C SER A 5 3.92 10.62 4.87
N VAL A 6 3.79 9.75 5.85
CA VAL A 6 2.47 9.42 6.39
C VAL A 6 1.91 10.64 7.14
N PRO A 7 0.59 10.83 7.22
CA PRO A 7 0.01 11.90 8.02
C PRO A 7 0.57 11.87 9.46
N GLY A 8 1.09 13.01 9.92
CA GLY A 8 1.75 13.13 11.22
C GLY A 8 3.14 12.50 11.33
N GLY A 9 3.69 11.95 10.25
CA GLY A 9 5.01 11.33 10.20
C GLY A 9 6.11 12.24 9.66
N GLU A 10 7.36 11.80 9.82
CA GLU A 10 8.54 12.50 9.30
C GLU A 10 8.74 12.19 7.80
N PRO A 11 9.06 13.19 6.95
CA PRO A 11 9.61 12.95 5.62
C PRO A 11 10.97 12.25 5.68
N ILE A 12 11.31 11.48 4.65
CA ILE A 12 12.60 10.74 4.58
C ILE A 12 13.80 11.64 4.85
N ARG A 13 13.80 12.86 4.35
CA ARG A 13 14.91 13.82 4.57
C ARG A 13 15.09 14.18 6.06
N GLU A 14 14.02 14.30 6.81
CA GLU A 14 14.13 14.58 8.24
C GLU A 14 14.63 13.36 9.01
N VAL A 15 14.19 12.15 8.62
CA VAL A 15 14.76 10.91 9.14
C VAL A 15 16.25 10.83 8.87
N GLN A 16 16.70 11.16 7.65
CA GLN A 16 18.13 11.18 7.29
C GLN A 16 18.93 12.14 8.17
N LYS A 17 18.47 13.38 8.32
CA LYS A 17 19.12 14.40 9.17
C LYS A 17 19.22 13.93 10.62
N ARG A 18 18.13 13.43 11.17
CA ARG A 18 18.05 12.96 12.56
C ARG A 18 18.98 11.79 12.80
N MET A 19 18.99 10.81 11.90
CA MET A 19 19.89 9.65 12.00
C MET A 19 21.34 10.06 11.87
N THR A 20 21.70 10.91 10.89
CA THR A 20 23.07 11.40 10.70
C THR A 20 23.57 12.10 11.95
N ARG A 21 22.76 13.03 12.50
CA ARG A 21 23.13 13.75 13.72
C ARG A 21 23.31 12.79 14.90
N ALA A 22 22.40 11.85 15.09
CA ALA A 22 22.49 10.89 16.19
C ALA A 22 23.77 10.02 16.11
N ILE A 23 24.12 9.55 14.91
CA ILE A 23 25.34 8.75 14.71
C ILE A 23 26.62 9.60 14.95
N GLN A 24 26.65 10.83 14.44
CA GLN A 24 27.78 11.74 14.66
C GLN A 24 27.95 12.09 16.15
N ASP A 25 26.85 12.38 16.86
CA ASP A 25 26.86 12.65 18.29
C ASP A 25 27.35 11.44 19.11
N LEU A 26 26.99 10.22 18.69
CA LEU A 26 27.48 8.99 19.32
C LEU A 26 28.97 8.77 19.04
N ALA A 27 29.40 8.93 17.80
CA ALA A 27 30.80 8.78 17.42
C ALA A 27 31.70 9.76 18.18
N ALA A 28 31.29 11.03 18.28
CA ALA A 28 32.07 12.06 19.03
C ALA A 28 32.21 11.76 20.52
N ARG A 29 31.21 11.11 21.13
CA ARG A 29 31.24 10.75 22.55
C ARG A 29 31.96 9.43 22.85
N HIS A 30 32.14 8.59 21.86
CA HIS A 30 32.61 7.22 22.01
C HIS A 30 33.78 6.91 21.06
N ASP A 31 34.67 7.89 20.87
CA ASP A 31 35.84 7.75 20.02
C ASP A 31 36.71 6.52 20.44
N GLY A 32 37.12 5.74 19.45
CA GLY A 32 37.86 4.49 19.66
C GLY A 32 37.03 3.34 20.25
N GLN A 33 35.72 3.50 20.41
CA GLN A 33 34.86 2.49 21.01
C GLN A 33 33.92 1.86 19.97
N THR A 34 33.39 0.68 20.28
CA THR A 34 32.31 0.05 19.53
C THR A 34 31.01 0.31 20.23
N VAL A 35 30.04 0.86 19.50
CA VAL A 35 28.72 1.22 20.00
C VAL A 35 27.65 0.41 19.26
N ALA A 36 26.76 -0.23 19.98
CA ALA A 36 25.59 -0.87 19.39
C ALA A 36 24.43 0.13 19.31
N VAL A 37 23.91 0.33 18.10
CA VAL A 37 22.74 1.18 17.84
C VAL A 37 21.61 0.33 17.32
N VAL A 38 20.45 0.35 18.00
CA VAL A 38 19.26 -0.37 17.58
C VAL A 38 18.28 0.61 16.94
N SER A 39 17.83 0.31 15.72
CA SER A 39 16.93 1.18 14.97
C SER A 39 15.98 0.35 14.07
N HIS A 40 15.20 1.02 13.23
CA HIS A 40 14.21 0.41 12.37
C HIS A 40 14.69 0.36 10.91
N GLY A 41 14.26 -0.64 10.16
CA GLY A 41 14.73 -0.89 8.80
C GLY A 41 14.64 0.32 7.87
N MET A 42 13.55 1.11 7.93
CA MET A 42 13.43 2.31 7.10
C MET A 42 14.38 3.42 7.53
N ALA A 43 14.59 3.63 8.83
CA ALA A 43 15.50 4.64 9.35
C ALA A 43 16.96 4.29 9.01
N ILE A 44 17.33 3.00 9.13
CA ILE A 44 18.66 2.51 8.74
C ILE A 44 18.89 2.71 7.24
N ARG A 45 17.94 2.33 6.39
CA ARG A 45 18.03 2.53 4.93
C ARG A 45 18.14 4.02 4.55
N ALA A 46 17.34 4.88 5.18
CA ALA A 46 17.40 6.32 4.95
C ALA A 46 18.79 6.87 5.28
N TYR A 47 19.36 6.47 6.40
CA TYR A 47 20.73 6.85 6.77
C TYR A 47 21.79 6.31 5.82
N LEU A 48 21.69 5.02 5.44
CA LEU A 48 22.61 4.40 4.49
C LEU A 48 22.56 5.06 3.10
N CYS A 49 21.40 5.51 2.65
CA CYS A 49 21.31 6.31 1.42
C CYS A 49 22.16 7.58 1.51
N THR A 50 22.16 8.25 2.66
CA THR A 50 23.03 9.43 2.88
C THR A 50 24.50 9.06 2.87
N VAL A 51 24.89 8.01 3.57
CA VAL A 51 26.30 7.54 3.67
C VAL A 51 26.83 7.09 2.31
N LEU A 52 26.02 6.37 1.53
CA LEU A 52 26.42 5.79 0.25
C LEU A 52 26.19 6.75 -0.95
N GLY A 53 25.65 7.95 -0.71
CA GLY A 53 25.34 8.90 -1.77
C GLY A 53 24.21 8.45 -2.71
N ILE A 54 23.32 7.56 -2.23
CA ILE A 54 22.20 7.05 -3.02
C ILE A 54 21.05 8.04 -2.96
N PRO A 55 20.54 8.54 -4.10
CA PRO A 55 19.37 9.41 -4.12
C PRO A 55 18.13 8.73 -3.52
N ASN A 56 17.27 9.50 -2.86
CA ASN A 56 16.03 8.95 -2.26
C ASN A 56 15.10 8.27 -3.28
N SER A 57 15.15 8.69 -4.55
CA SER A 57 14.44 8.05 -5.66
C SER A 57 14.93 6.62 -5.91
N GLU A 58 16.17 6.32 -5.55
CA GLU A 58 16.84 5.04 -5.75
C GLU A 58 16.98 4.22 -4.45
N MET A 59 16.37 4.65 -3.37
CA MET A 59 16.41 3.93 -2.09
C MET A 59 15.97 2.46 -2.21
N ALA A 60 15.15 2.13 -3.20
CA ALA A 60 14.72 0.77 -3.48
C ALA A 60 15.88 -0.17 -3.89
N THR A 61 17.01 0.39 -4.33
CA THR A 61 18.22 -0.40 -4.68
C THR A 61 18.90 -1.00 -3.45
N LEU A 62 18.73 -0.40 -2.26
CA LEU A 62 19.15 -1.02 -1.01
C LEU A 62 18.11 -2.07 -0.59
N PRO A 63 18.52 -3.32 -0.35
CA PRO A 63 17.62 -4.34 0.16
C PRO A 63 17.09 -3.97 1.55
N TYR A 64 15.95 -4.54 1.93
CA TYR A 64 15.51 -4.45 3.32
C TYR A 64 16.39 -5.33 4.20
N GLY A 65 16.80 -4.79 5.34
CA GLY A 65 17.45 -5.57 6.39
C GLY A 65 16.48 -6.53 7.07
N ASP A 66 16.92 -7.74 7.36
CA ASP A 66 16.12 -8.69 8.15
C ASP A 66 15.94 -8.17 9.59
N ASN A 67 14.90 -8.61 10.29
CA ASN A 67 14.78 -8.32 11.72
C ASN A 67 15.99 -8.90 12.45
N THR A 68 16.54 -8.10 13.35
CA THR A 68 17.78 -8.42 14.10
C THR A 68 19.04 -8.56 13.25
N SER A 69 19.02 -8.25 11.95
CA SER A 69 20.24 -8.19 11.15
C SER A 69 21.21 -7.15 11.69
N VAL A 70 22.49 -7.40 11.51
CA VAL A 70 23.58 -6.53 11.97
C VAL A 70 24.21 -5.84 10.78
N SER A 71 24.51 -4.56 10.93
CA SER A 71 25.31 -3.78 9.97
C SER A 71 26.47 -3.16 10.71
N LEU A 72 27.65 -3.16 10.12
CA LEU A 72 28.85 -2.55 10.70
C LEU A 72 29.24 -1.32 9.91
N LEU A 73 29.38 -0.21 10.63
CA LEU A 73 29.85 1.06 10.09
C LEU A 73 31.08 1.51 10.86
N LEU A 74 32.06 2.02 10.14
CA LEU A 74 33.21 2.70 10.71
C LEU A 74 33.03 4.21 10.55
N VAL A 75 33.04 4.94 11.66
CA VAL A 75 32.84 6.39 11.69
C VAL A 75 34.19 7.04 12.12
N ASP A 76 34.70 7.87 11.22
CA ASP A 76 35.96 8.64 11.45
C ASP A 76 35.66 10.11 11.12
N GLY A 77 35.40 10.91 12.15
CA GLY A 77 34.94 12.27 12.00
C GLY A 77 33.60 12.34 11.22
N GLU A 78 33.61 13.06 10.09
CA GLU A 78 32.45 13.16 9.21
C GLU A 78 32.33 11.98 8.22
N ARG A 79 33.36 11.17 8.11
CA ARG A 79 33.37 10.05 7.16
C ARG A 79 32.79 8.81 7.80
N THR A 80 31.82 8.21 7.13
CA THR A 80 31.27 6.90 7.50
C THR A 80 31.51 5.91 6.38
N THR A 81 32.08 4.75 6.72
CA THR A 81 32.27 3.62 5.80
C THR A 81 31.37 2.47 6.23
N VAL A 82 30.68 1.84 5.29
CA VAL A 82 29.86 0.66 5.54
C VAL A 82 30.71 -0.58 5.26
N GLU A 83 31.10 -1.31 6.29
CA GLU A 83 31.86 -2.57 6.16
C GLU A 83 30.95 -3.70 5.68
N TYR A 84 29.77 -3.81 6.27
CA TYR A 84 28.73 -4.70 5.78
C TYR A 84 27.34 -4.20 6.19
N TYR A 85 26.35 -4.62 5.44
CA TYR A 85 24.93 -4.29 5.65
C TYR A 85 24.08 -5.55 5.66
N ASN A 86 23.16 -5.64 6.60
CA ASN A 86 22.15 -6.70 6.66
C ASN A 86 22.77 -8.10 6.82
N ASP A 87 23.76 -8.27 7.68
CA ASP A 87 24.25 -9.59 8.04
C ASP A 87 23.22 -10.30 8.95
N ASN A 88 22.59 -11.34 8.42
CA ASN A 88 21.61 -12.15 9.10
C ASN A 88 22.06 -13.62 9.26
N ARG A 89 23.35 -13.93 9.09
CA ARG A 89 23.90 -15.30 9.13
C ARG A 89 23.65 -16.02 10.45
N HIS A 90 23.44 -15.28 11.53
CA HIS A 90 23.07 -15.84 12.85
C HIS A 90 21.62 -16.31 12.93
N LEU A 91 20.77 -15.96 11.95
CA LEU A 91 19.35 -16.33 11.93
C LEU A 91 19.15 -17.64 11.17
N PRO A 92 18.53 -18.66 11.78
CA PRO A 92 18.03 -19.78 11.02
C PRO A 92 17.01 -19.31 9.97
N PRO A 93 16.94 -19.92 8.77
CA PRO A 93 16.00 -19.52 7.72
C PRO A 93 14.54 -19.48 8.17
N ALA A 94 14.17 -20.28 9.16
CA ALA A 94 12.84 -20.32 9.73
C ALA A 94 12.48 -19.08 10.55
N LEU A 95 13.48 -18.34 11.06
CA LEU A 95 13.30 -17.11 11.85
C LEU A 95 13.53 -15.85 11.04
N SER A 96 14.06 -15.95 9.80
CA SER A 96 14.20 -14.81 8.91
C SER A 96 12.84 -14.18 8.62
N THR A 97 12.72 -12.89 8.85
CA THR A 97 11.51 -12.11 8.52
C THR A 97 11.18 -12.21 7.04
N PHE A 98 12.20 -12.17 6.20
CA PHE A 98 12.06 -12.20 4.75
C PHE A 98 12.05 -13.60 4.16
N GLY A 99 12.47 -14.62 4.89
CA GLY A 99 12.47 -15.99 4.41
C GLY A 99 11.08 -16.53 4.03
N ARG A 100 10.03 -15.98 4.65
CA ARG A 100 8.62 -16.34 4.41
C ARG A 100 7.81 -15.26 3.71
N GLN A 101 8.38 -14.07 3.48
CA GLN A 101 7.73 -12.96 2.82
C GLN A 101 8.26 -12.83 1.40
N THR A 102 7.39 -12.47 0.46
CA THR A 102 7.74 -12.32 -0.96
C THR A 102 7.48 -10.92 -1.51
N TRP A 103 6.78 -10.07 -0.77
CA TRP A 103 6.36 -8.73 -1.23
C TRP A 103 7.50 -7.77 -1.57
N TRP A 104 8.70 -7.96 -0.98
CA TRP A 104 9.90 -7.16 -1.24
C TRP A 104 10.82 -7.78 -2.31
N ARG A 105 10.60 -9.02 -2.73
CA ARG A 105 11.33 -9.64 -3.83
C ARG A 105 10.81 -9.07 -5.12
N GLY A 106 11.38 -7.94 -5.56
CA GLY A 106 10.92 -7.20 -6.73
C GLY A 106 10.70 -8.04 -7.98
N SER A 107 9.83 -7.54 -8.82
CA SER A 107 9.66 -7.80 -10.25
C SER A 107 9.46 -9.23 -10.77
N GLY A 108 9.40 -10.23 -9.94
CA GLY A 108 9.04 -11.59 -10.39
C GLY A 108 7.68 -12.07 -9.91
N SER A 109 7.11 -11.45 -8.89
CA SER A 109 5.87 -11.90 -8.27
C SER A 109 5.13 -10.77 -7.55
N GLY A 110 4.47 -9.89 -8.27
CA GLY A 110 3.30 -9.18 -7.78
C GLY A 110 3.46 -8.10 -6.72
N ALA A 111 4.68 -7.61 -6.46
CA ALA A 111 4.88 -6.44 -5.58
C ALA A 111 4.86 -5.12 -6.37
N GLU A 112 4.13 -5.08 -7.47
CA GLU A 112 3.94 -3.86 -8.22
C GLU A 112 2.98 -2.94 -7.47
N ASN A 113 3.40 -1.70 -7.22
CA ASN A 113 2.52 -0.70 -6.64
C ASN A 113 1.49 -0.27 -7.69
N LEU A 114 0.24 -0.51 -7.37
CA LEU A 114 -0.86 -0.08 -8.22
C LEU A 114 -1.04 1.44 -8.14
N ARG A 115 -1.39 2.04 -9.28
CA ARG A 115 -1.78 3.45 -9.37
C ARG A 115 -3.29 3.56 -9.50
N TYR A 116 -3.83 4.68 -9.08
CA TYR A 116 -5.26 4.95 -9.09
C TYR A 116 -5.52 6.24 -9.83
N GLU A 117 -6.38 6.19 -10.85
CA GLU A 117 -6.73 7.34 -11.67
C GLU A 117 -8.25 7.51 -11.68
N GLN A 118 -8.69 8.72 -11.39
CA GLN A 118 -10.09 9.12 -11.43
C GLN A 118 -10.72 8.80 -12.79
N LEU A 119 -11.91 8.18 -12.78
CA LEU A 119 -12.73 8.07 -13.98
C LEU A 119 -13.41 9.40 -14.32
N THR A 120 -13.49 9.69 -15.60
CA THR A 120 -14.15 10.86 -16.14
C THR A 120 -15.37 10.45 -16.94
N PHE A 121 -16.57 10.84 -16.50
CA PHE A 121 -17.81 10.54 -17.17
C PHE A 121 -18.21 11.68 -18.13
N PRO A 122 -18.75 11.40 -19.33
CA PRO A 122 -19.11 10.06 -19.83
C PRO A 122 -17.97 9.29 -20.52
N HIS A 123 -16.76 9.86 -20.59
CA HIS A 123 -15.63 9.27 -21.35
C HIS A 123 -15.32 7.82 -20.95
N ASP A 124 -15.30 7.53 -19.66
CA ASP A 124 -14.92 6.23 -19.10
C ASP A 124 -16.13 5.32 -18.75
N GLU A 125 -17.35 5.73 -19.14
CA GLU A 125 -18.58 5.02 -18.80
C GLU A 125 -18.61 3.58 -19.32
N ALA A 126 -18.16 3.37 -20.54
CA ALA A 126 -18.13 2.03 -21.14
C ALA A 126 -17.23 1.06 -20.36
N PHE A 127 -16.04 1.51 -19.94
CA PHE A 127 -15.13 0.72 -19.09
C PHE A 127 -15.78 0.43 -17.73
N TYR A 128 -16.33 1.44 -17.08
CA TYR A 128 -17.01 1.29 -15.79
C TYR A 128 -18.13 0.25 -15.87
N LEU A 129 -19.03 0.37 -16.85
CA LEU A 129 -20.15 -0.54 -17.03
C LEU A 129 -19.72 -1.96 -17.37
N GLN A 130 -18.64 -2.13 -18.12
CA GLN A 130 -18.08 -3.45 -18.40
C GLN A 130 -17.62 -4.14 -17.10
N CYS A 131 -16.87 -3.43 -16.25
CA CYS A 131 -16.40 -3.95 -14.96
C CYS A 131 -17.57 -4.29 -14.03
N TYR A 132 -18.55 -3.41 -13.97
CA TYR A 132 -19.70 -3.58 -13.08
C TYR A 132 -20.61 -4.74 -13.53
N ARG A 133 -20.84 -4.87 -14.84
CA ARG A 133 -21.60 -5.99 -15.40
C ARG A 133 -20.90 -7.33 -15.13
N ASP A 134 -19.57 -7.42 -15.29
CA ASP A 134 -18.84 -8.65 -14.97
C ASP A 134 -18.97 -8.99 -13.48
N ALA A 135 -18.82 -7.99 -12.60
CA ALA A 135 -19.01 -8.18 -11.16
C ALA A 135 -20.45 -8.65 -10.85
N TRP A 136 -21.46 -8.04 -11.47
CA TRP A 136 -22.85 -8.43 -11.33
C TRP A 136 -23.11 -9.87 -11.78
N CYS A 137 -22.66 -10.24 -12.98
CA CYS A 137 -22.80 -11.60 -13.50
C CYS A 137 -22.10 -12.66 -12.64
N ASN A 138 -20.96 -12.32 -12.06
CA ASN A 138 -20.25 -13.21 -11.13
C ASN A 138 -21.06 -13.49 -9.85
N VAL A 139 -21.92 -12.56 -9.43
CA VAL A 139 -22.77 -12.71 -8.23
C VAL A 139 -24.12 -13.37 -8.57
N HIS A 140 -24.75 -12.97 -9.69
CA HIS A 140 -26.12 -13.34 -10.03
C HIS A 140 -26.22 -14.45 -11.08
N GLY A 141 -25.10 -14.81 -11.73
CA GLY A 141 -25.04 -15.83 -12.78
C GLY A 141 -25.51 -15.35 -14.16
N SER A 142 -26.13 -14.16 -14.26
CA SER A 142 -26.57 -13.52 -15.50
C SER A 142 -26.56 -12.01 -15.33
N ASP A 143 -26.85 -11.27 -16.40
CA ASP A 143 -27.02 -9.81 -16.35
C ASP A 143 -28.50 -9.40 -16.18
N GLU A 144 -29.39 -10.34 -15.90
CA GLU A 144 -30.78 -10.07 -15.59
C GLU A 144 -30.90 -9.16 -14.37
N GLY A 145 -31.66 -8.10 -14.50
CA GLY A 145 -31.85 -7.07 -13.45
C GLY A 145 -30.71 -6.05 -13.35
N PHE A 146 -29.65 -6.17 -14.15
CA PHE A 146 -28.64 -5.13 -14.25
C PHE A 146 -29.18 -3.93 -15.02
N VAL A 147 -29.16 -2.75 -14.41
CA VAL A 147 -29.68 -1.49 -15.00
C VAL A 147 -28.52 -0.52 -15.16
N PRO A 148 -27.81 -0.55 -16.32
CA PRO A 148 -26.57 0.21 -16.53
C PRO A 148 -26.68 1.69 -16.22
N GLU A 149 -27.80 2.32 -16.61
CA GLU A 149 -28.02 3.76 -16.49
C GLU A 149 -28.06 4.22 -15.02
N LEU A 150 -28.54 3.38 -14.12
CA LEU A 150 -28.55 3.70 -12.68
C LEU A 150 -27.15 3.69 -12.11
N TYR A 151 -26.36 2.68 -12.46
CA TYR A 151 -24.98 2.57 -12.00
C TYR A 151 -24.10 3.69 -12.56
N ALA A 152 -24.17 3.94 -13.89
CA ALA A 152 -23.40 5.01 -14.52
C ALA A 152 -23.73 6.39 -13.93
N ARG A 153 -25.02 6.68 -13.70
CA ARG A 153 -25.46 7.94 -13.10
C ARG A 153 -24.94 8.11 -11.68
N SER A 154 -25.02 7.05 -10.87
CA SER A 154 -24.52 7.07 -9.49
C SER A 154 -23.01 7.29 -9.46
N ALA A 155 -22.26 6.54 -10.27
CA ALA A 155 -20.81 6.66 -10.34
C ALA A 155 -20.35 8.05 -10.85
N ALA A 156 -21.02 8.58 -11.86
CA ALA A 156 -20.73 9.93 -12.37
C ALA A 156 -20.93 11.00 -11.29
N LYS A 157 -22.01 10.88 -10.51
CA LYS A 157 -22.29 11.77 -9.38
C LYS A 157 -21.19 11.65 -8.31
N HIS A 158 -20.87 10.43 -7.89
CA HIS A 158 -19.81 10.20 -6.87
C HIS A 158 -18.46 10.75 -7.36
N ALA A 159 -18.07 10.47 -8.60
CA ALA A 159 -16.81 10.97 -9.17
C ALA A 159 -16.74 12.50 -9.20
N GLN A 160 -17.85 13.16 -9.43
CA GLN A 160 -17.95 14.64 -9.47
C GLN A 160 -17.93 15.26 -8.06
N GLU A 161 -18.74 14.72 -7.14
CA GLU A 161 -18.90 15.28 -5.79
C GLU A 161 -17.73 14.91 -4.87
N HIS A 162 -17.12 13.74 -5.09
CA HIS A 162 -16.04 13.19 -4.27
C HIS A 162 -14.89 12.68 -5.14
N PRO A 163 -13.99 13.56 -5.58
CA PRO A 163 -12.84 13.16 -6.39
C PRO A 163 -12.04 12.02 -5.74
N GLY A 164 -11.70 11.00 -6.53
CA GLY A 164 -11.06 9.78 -6.04
C GLY A 164 -12.02 8.66 -5.61
N SER A 165 -13.34 8.89 -5.58
CA SER A 165 -14.31 7.86 -5.19
C SER A 165 -14.54 6.78 -6.26
N VAL A 166 -14.33 7.09 -7.54
CA VAL A 166 -14.46 6.15 -8.65
C VAL A 166 -13.18 6.19 -9.48
N VAL A 167 -12.36 5.15 -9.38
CA VAL A 167 -11.02 5.13 -9.97
C VAL A 167 -10.74 3.84 -10.72
N ARG A 168 -10.05 3.95 -11.88
CA ARG A 168 -9.39 2.80 -12.49
C ARG A 168 -8.11 2.49 -11.73
N VAL A 169 -7.78 1.22 -11.69
CA VAL A 169 -6.57 0.69 -11.06
C VAL A 169 -5.60 0.29 -12.15
N LEU A 170 -4.35 0.75 -12.06
CA LEU A 170 -3.31 0.50 -13.06
C LEU A 170 -2.11 -0.21 -12.43
N SER A 171 -1.51 -1.10 -13.24
CA SER A 171 -0.21 -1.70 -13.04
C SER A 171 0.68 -1.25 -14.20
N GLY A 172 1.67 -0.40 -13.92
CA GLY A 172 2.33 0.37 -14.98
C GLY A 172 1.30 1.22 -15.74
N ASP A 173 1.20 1.04 -17.05
CA ASP A 173 0.22 1.72 -17.92
C ASP A 173 -1.01 0.84 -18.25
N THR A 174 -1.07 -0.36 -17.69
CA THR A 174 -2.15 -1.31 -17.95
C THR A 174 -3.25 -1.18 -16.92
N VAL A 175 -4.49 -1.01 -17.38
CA VAL A 175 -5.67 -1.03 -16.50
C VAL A 175 -5.92 -2.46 -16.02
N VAL A 176 -6.00 -2.65 -14.70
CA VAL A 176 -6.12 -3.98 -14.07
C VAL A 176 -7.35 -4.11 -13.18
N GLY A 177 -8.08 -3.02 -12.92
CA GLY A 177 -9.25 -3.05 -12.05
C GLY A 177 -9.98 -1.74 -11.90
N LEU A 178 -10.96 -1.74 -11.02
CA LEU A 178 -11.84 -0.61 -10.69
C LEU A 178 -12.09 -0.59 -9.19
N VAL A 179 -12.13 0.61 -8.60
CA VAL A 179 -12.62 0.85 -7.25
C VAL A 179 -13.76 1.85 -7.33
N GLU A 180 -14.88 1.54 -6.68
CA GLU A 180 -15.97 2.48 -6.45
C GLU A 180 -16.29 2.55 -4.97
N LEU A 181 -16.33 3.77 -4.46
CA LEU A 181 -16.66 4.14 -3.10
C LEU A 181 -17.91 5.02 -3.13
N ASP A 182 -18.79 4.85 -2.15
CA ASP A 182 -19.98 5.68 -1.97
C ASP A 182 -19.86 6.51 -0.68
N PRO A 183 -19.28 7.71 -0.74
CA PRO A 183 -19.06 8.54 0.44
C PRO A 183 -20.36 9.09 1.06
N ALA A 184 -21.43 9.16 0.29
CA ALA A 184 -22.72 9.66 0.76
C ALA A 184 -23.49 8.61 1.58
N ARG A 185 -23.25 7.33 1.31
CA ARG A 185 -23.92 6.23 2.00
C ARG A 185 -23.36 6.11 3.42
N ASP A 186 -24.26 5.98 4.38
CA ASP A 186 -23.93 5.85 5.81
C ASP A 186 -23.10 7.03 6.39
N GLU A 187 -23.07 8.16 5.73
CA GLU A 187 -22.28 9.34 6.14
C GLU A 187 -22.51 9.71 7.60
N GLN A 188 -23.76 9.73 8.04
CA GLN A 188 -24.12 10.09 9.41
C GLN A 188 -23.63 9.11 10.48
N THR A 189 -23.22 7.90 10.07
CA THR A 189 -22.70 6.89 11.00
C THR A 189 -21.18 6.94 11.18
N GLY A 190 -20.49 7.83 10.44
CA GLY A 190 -19.03 7.87 10.38
C GLY A 190 -18.41 6.67 9.66
N CYS A 191 -19.21 5.90 8.93
CA CYS A 191 -18.75 4.78 8.12
C CYS A 191 -18.59 5.19 6.65
N GLY A 192 -17.53 4.71 6.01
CA GLY A 192 -17.40 4.73 4.58
C GLY A 192 -18.00 3.47 3.94
N TRP A 193 -18.48 3.57 2.72
CA TRP A 193 -19.09 2.46 1.99
C TRP A 193 -18.27 2.07 0.75
N ILE A 194 -17.83 0.83 0.68
CA ILE A 194 -17.17 0.28 -0.50
C ILE A 194 -18.25 -0.36 -1.38
N SER A 195 -18.52 0.27 -2.53
CA SER A 195 -19.50 -0.23 -3.51
C SER A 195 -18.91 -1.35 -4.35
N LEU A 196 -17.65 -1.18 -4.81
CA LEU A 196 -16.99 -2.18 -5.65
C LEU A 196 -15.46 -2.15 -5.46
N LEU A 197 -14.87 -3.31 -5.19
CA LEU A 197 -13.45 -3.60 -5.41
C LEU A 197 -13.36 -4.67 -6.49
N TYR A 198 -12.89 -4.30 -7.67
CA TYR A 198 -12.89 -5.19 -8.83
C TYR A 198 -11.52 -5.29 -9.47
N MET A 199 -11.11 -6.54 -9.70
CA MET A 199 -9.95 -6.87 -10.53
C MET A 199 -10.42 -7.56 -11.80
N LEU A 200 -9.88 -7.11 -12.94
CA LEU A 200 -10.11 -7.79 -14.22
C LEU A 200 -9.70 -9.27 -14.10
N PRO A 201 -10.43 -10.20 -14.73
CA PRO A 201 -10.26 -11.64 -14.53
C PRO A 201 -8.82 -12.14 -14.67
N GLU A 202 -8.09 -11.64 -15.67
CA GLU A 202 -6.71 -12.02 -16.00
C GLU A 202 -5.67 -11.54 -14.96
N TYR A 203 -6.06 -10.61 -14.09
CA TYR A 203 -5.19 -10.07 -13.02
C TYR A 203 -5.56 -10.58 -11.63
N ARG A 204 -6.58 -11.44 -11.52
CA ARG A 204 -6.98 -12.03 -10.23
C ARG A 204 -5.94 -13.04 -9.75
N GLY A 205 -5.85 -13.23 -8.44
CA GLY A 205 -4.94 -14.21 -7.83
C GLY A 205 -3.51 -13.72 -7.59
N ARG A 206 -3.19 -12.50 -7.96
CA ARG A 206 -1.86 -11.90 -7.80
C ARG A 206 -1.62 -11.26 -6.42
N GLY A 207 -2.60 -11.32 -5.52
CA GLY A 207 -2.49 -10.69 -4.20
C GLY A 207 -2.74 -9.17 -4.20
N TRP A 208 -3.14 -8.58 -5.33
CA TRP A 208 -3.28 -7.13 -5.46
C TRP A 208 -4.53 -6.54 -4.78
N ALA A 209 -5.55 -7.35 -4.49
CA ALA A 209 -6.79 -6.89 -3.86
C ALA A 209 -6.57 -6.15 -2.54
N ILE A 210 -5.50 -6.46 -1.81
CA ILE A 210 -5.15 -5.75 -0.56
C ILE A 210 -4.79 -4.28 -0.81
N GLN A 211 -4.23 -3.96 -1.99
CA GLN A 211 -3.91 -2.58 -2.34
C GLN A 211 -5.18 -1.77 -2.66
N LEU A 212 -6.20 -2.40 -3.30
CA LEU A 212 -7.49 -1.76 -3.53
C LEU A 212 -8.19 -1.44 -2.20
N LEU A 213 -8.11 -2.36 -1.25
CA LEU A 213 -8.64 -2.16 0.09
C LEU A 213 -7.87 -1.06 0.83
N GLY A 214 -6.55 -1.04 0.71
CA GLY A 214 -5.69 0.02 1.25
C GLY A 214 -6.04 1.39 0.69
N TYR A 215 -6.36 1.48 -0.62
CA TYR A 215 -6.84 2.71 -1.25
C TYR A 215 -8.17 3.17 -0.64
N ALA A 216 -9.13 2.25 -0.45
CA ALA A 216 -10.42 2.57 0.16
C ALA A 216 -10.25 3.10 1.59
N PHE A 217 -9.37 2.50 2.39
CA PHE A 217 -9.07 2.98 3.75
C PHE A 217 -8.43 4.37 3.71
N TRP A 218 -7.42 4.57 2.87
CA TRP A 218 -6.79 5.87 2.69
C TRP A 218 -7.80 6.96 2.28
N PHE A 219 -8.68 6.64 1.34
CA PHE A 219 -9.73 7.56 0.88
C PHE A 219 -10.64 7.96 2.04
N TYR A 220 -11.15 6.99 2.79
CA TYR A 220 -12.09 7.25 3.88
C TYR A 220 -11.44 7.90 5.10
N GLU A 221 -10.19 7.61 5.40
CA GLU A 221 -9.42 8.32 6.43
C GLU A 221 -9.31 9.81 6.11
N ASN A 222 -9.08 10.17 4.84
CA ASN A 222 -9.05 11.57 4.39
C ASN A 222 -10.45 12.23 4.31
N HIS A 223 -11.52 11.47 4.55
CA HIS A 223 -12.89 11.95 4.65
C HIS A 223 -13.47 11.78 6.07
N ASP A 224 -12.60 11.70 7.07
CA ASP A 224 -12.96 11.60 8.51
C ASP A 224 -13.87 10.40 8.83
N ARG A 225 -13.72 9.27 8.12
CA ARG A 225 -14.42 8.03 8.41
C ARG A 225 -13.54 7.11 9.25
N THR A 226 -14.10 6.56 10.31
CA THR A 226 -13.39 5.69 11.27
C THR A 226 -13.60 4.20 11.01
N ALA A 227 -14.52 3.85 10.14
CA ALA A 227 -14.84 2.49 9.76
C ALA A 227 -15.27 2.42 8.29
N VAL A 228 -15.20 1.23 7.71
CA VAL A 228 -15.72 0.96 6.35
C VAL A 228 -16.64 -0.24 6.35
N ARG A 229 -17.63 -0.20 5.48
CA ARG A 229 -18.62 -1.27 5.26
C ARG A 229 -18.69 -1.64 3.79
N LEU A 230 -19.12 -2.86 3.53
CA LEU A 230 -19.41 -3.35 2.19
C LEU A 230 -20.47 -4.46 2.25
N HIS A 231 -21.05 -4.73 1.11
CA HIS A 231 -21.80 -5.97 0.89
C HIS A 231 -20.96 -6.97 0.11
N VAL A 232 -21.06 -8.24 0.48
CA VAL A 232 -20.48 -9.36 -0.26
C VAL A 232 -21.54 -10.46 -0.36
N SER A 233 -21.68 -11.04 -1.56
CA SER A 233 -22.58 -12.18 -1.74
C SER A 233 -22.13 -13.36 -0.89
N GLU A 234 -23.07 -14.05 -0.25
CA GLU A 234 -22.83 -15.26 0.54
C GLU A 234 -22.22 -16.40 -0.30
N ASN A 235 -22.45 -16.38 -1.60
CA ASN A 235 -21.88 -17.34 -2.54
C ASN A 235 -20.41 -17.01 -2.91
N ASN A 236 -19.90 -15.83 -2.56
CA ASN A 236 -18.54 -15.42 -2.86
C ASN A 236 -17.57 -15.76 -1.71
N ALA A 237 -17.37 -17.05 -1.46
CA ALA A 237 -16.51 -17.57 -0.38
C ALA A 237 -15.08 -16.98 -0.44
N ARG A 238 -14.56 -16.72 -1.65
CA ARG A 238 -13.22 -16.15 -1.84
C ARG A 238 -13.14 -14.71 -1.31
N ALA A 239 -14.11 -13.87 -1.63
CA ALA A 239 -14.18 -12.50 -1.16
C ALA A 239 -14.43 -12.46 0.36
N ILE A 240 -15.34 -13.29 0.87
CA ILE A 240 -15.59 -13.40 2.32
C ILE A 240 -14.30 -13.73 3.08
N THR A 241 -13.56 -14.76 2.62
CA THR A 241 -12.27 -15.13 3.22
C THR A 241 -11.26 -13.98 3.16
N PHE A 242 -11.20 -13.27 2.04
CA PHE A 242 -10.31 -12.12 1.88
C PHE A 242 -10.64 -11.01 2.89
N TYR A 243 -11.91 -10.60 3.00
CA TYR A 243 -12.33 -9.56 3.93
C TYR A 243 -12.12 -9.95 5.38
N GLN A 244 -12.44 -11.18 5.76
CA GLN A 244 -12.19 -11.68 7.12
C GLN A 244 -10.70 -11.64 7.48
N ARG A 245 -9.81 -12.06 6.57
CA ARG A 245 -8.35 -11.98 6.76
C ARG A 245 -7.84 -10.53 6.81
N SER A 246 -8.59 -9.59 6.25
CA SER A 246 -8.30 -8.17 6.28
C SER A 246 -8.91 -7.43 7.48
N GLY A 247 -9.48 -8.18 8.45
CA GLY A 247 -10.00 -7.63 9.69
C GLY A 247 -11.48 -7.24 9.67
N PHE A 248 -12.21 -7.53 8.59
CA PHE A 248 -13.65 -7.31 8.56
C PHE A 248 -14.40 -8.35 9.40
N VAL A 249 -15.45 -7.91 10.04
CA VAL A 249 -16.40 -8.74 10.77
C VAL A 249 -17.77 -8.67 10.11
N GLN A 250 -18.48 -9.80 10.08
CA GLN A 250 -19.84 -9.84 9.59
C GLN A 250 -20.78 -9.22 10.62
N ILE A 251 -21.56 -8.22 10.19
CA ILE A 251 -22.51 -7.48 11.06
C ILE A 251 -23.96 -7.72 10.70
N GLY A 252 -24.25 -8.43 9.61
CA GLY A 252 -25.61 -8.73 9.14
C GLY A 252 -25.61 -9.68 7.94
N ARG A 253 -26.81 -10.04 7.51
CA ARG A 253 -27.12 -10.78 6.28
C ARG A 253 -28.08 -9.96 5.44
#